data_fa713d5c002cab9d785dfb5dcf3a441b
#
_entry.id   fa713d5c002cab9d785dfb5dcf3a441b
#
_cell.length_a   1.000
_cell.length_b   1.000
_cell.length_c   1.000
_cell.angle_alpha   90.00
_cell.angle_beta   90.00
_cell.angle_gamma   90.00
#
_symmetry.space_group_name_H-M   'P 1'
#
loop_
_entity.id
_entity.type
_entity.pdbx_description
1 polymer ?
#
loop_
_entity_poly.entity_id
_entity_poly.type
_entity_poly.pdbx_seq_one_letter_code
_entity_poly.pdbx_strand_id
1 'polypeptide(L)'
;MRFETRFTYDFIKRFLSSRCRRVLEIGCGTGELAARLSQDGCAVIAIDSDRDSVAAARRLGVKARVATWPDFDDGHFDAVLFTRSLHHIHPLHESVKHAADSLADGGRIIVEDFAYESADEKTLRWFASAIRFLQAAGLQVEGDECLNKVLSKTETLNAWRQNHERELHTAAEIGAQLEKVLDHVIKDEAPYYFRYLAGAIVATEKRDAIVRALAEQEADLAADGSIVALGRRFVAERRRPRSK
;
A
#
# COMPACT_ATOMS: atom_id res chain seq x y z
N MET A 1 6.76 -10.89 11.34
CA MET A 1 6.24 -9.99 10.26
C MET A 1 5.38 -10.81 9.34
N ARG A 2 4.13 -10.41 9.14
CA ARG A 2 3.15 -11.08 8.28
C ARG A 2 3.57 -11.00 6.82
N PHE A 3 3.06 -11.94 5.98
CA PHE A 3 3.42 -12.01 4.57
C PHE A 3 3.14 -10.68 3.82
N GLU A 4 1.98 -10.08 4.00
CA GLU A 4 1.60 -8.85 3.33
C GLU A 4 2.52 -7.67 3.67
N THR A 5 3.01 -7.58 4.90
CA THR A 5 4.00 -6.56 5.29
C THR A 5 5.36 -6.86 4.68
N ARG A 6 5.76 -8.14 4.62
CA ARG A 6 7.00 -8.55 3.95
C ARG A 6 6.97 -8.22 2.46
N PHE A 7 5.85 -8.46 1.80
CA PHE A 7 5.66 -8.15 0.38
C PHE A 7 5.87 -6.65 0.08
N THR A 8 5.33 -5.77 0.93
CA THR A 8 5.57 -4.32 0.87
C THR A 8 7.03 -3.98 1.20
N TYR A 9 7.59 -4.57 2.26
CA TYR A 9 8.97 -4.35 2.67
C TYR A 9 9.97 -4.72 1.57
N ASP A 10 9.80 -5.89 0.93
CA ASP A 10 10.69 -6.37 -0.13
C ASP A 10 10.67 -5.43 -1.36
N PHE A 11 9.51 -4.82 -1.67
CA PHE A 11 9.41 -3.78 -2.68
C PHE A 11 10.19 -2.53 -2.26
N ILE A 12 9.91 -1.97 -1.10
CA ILE A 12 10.52 -0.74 -0.61
C ILE A 12 12.04 -0.90 -0.51
N LYS A 13 12.52 -2.04 0.00
CA LYS A 13 13.95 -2.31 0.20
C LYS A 13 14.76 -2.25 -1.09
N ARG A 14 14.18 -2.59 -2.24
CA ARG A 14 14.86 -2.47 -3.55
C ARG A 14 15.19 -1.03 -3.93
N PHE A 15 14.44 -0.07 -3.40
CA PHE A 15 14.58 1.35 -3.73
C PHE A 15 15.19 2.19 -2.60
N LEU A 16 15.31 1.66 -1.39
CA LEU A 16 16.08 2.31 -0.34
C LEU A 16 17.57 2.14 -0.60
N SER A 17 18.28 3.26 -0.74
CA SER A 17 19.73 3.20 -0.88
C SER A 17 20.39 2.67 0.41
N SER A 18 21.58 2.09 0.29
CA SER A 18 22.38 1.68 1.47
C SER A 18 22.77 2.86 2.38
N ARG A 19 22.60 4.08 1.89
CA ARG A 19 22.84 5.33 2.61
C ARG A 19 21.57 5.94 3.20
N CYS A 20 20.39 5.33 2.95
CA CYS A 20 19.13 5.80 3.51
C CYS A 20 19.20 5.73 5.02
N ARG A 21 19.13 6.89 5.66
CA ARG A 21 19.21 7.04 7.11
C ARG A 21 17.88 7.40 7.72
N ARG A 22 17.13 8.27 7.07
CA ARG A 22 15.95 8.89 7.64
C ARG A 22 14.74 8.66 6.75
N VAL A 23 13.74 7.98 7.30
CA VAL A 23 12.52 7.57 6.58
C VAL A 23 11.31 8.12 7.30
N LEU A 24 10.37 8.68 6.54
CA LEU A 24 9.03 9.02 7.01
C LEU A 24 8.01 8.00 6.43
N GLU A 25 7.25 7.35 7.28
CA GLU A 25 6.11 6.51 6.88
C GLU A 25 4.81 7.23 7.25
N ILE A 26 3.96 7.49 6.25
CA ILE A 26 2.69 8.21 6.37
C ILE A 26 1.53 7.23 6.26
N GLY A 27 0.68 7.18 7.29
CA GLY A 27 -0.35 6.15 7.45
C GLY A 27 0.25 4.81 7.86
N CYS A 28 1.04 4.80 8.93
CA CYS A 28 1.83 3.63 9.33
C CYS A 28 1.00 2.47 9.90
N GLY A 29 -0.28 2.69 10.21
CA GLY A 29 -1.10 1.69 10.87
C GLY A 29 -0.44 1.16 12.15
N THR A 30 -0.42 -0.14 12.33
CA THR A 30 0.17 -0.81 13.50
C THR A 30 1.70 -0.82 13.53
N GLY A 31 2.37 -0.25 12.51
CA GLY A 31 3.81 0.02 12.51
C GLY A 31 4.72 -1.18 12.23
N GLU A 32 4.21 -2.29 11.72
CA GLU A 32 5.05 -3.47 11.43
C GLU A 32 6.16 -3.17 10.40
N LEU A 33 5.86 -2.38 9.36
CA LEU A 33 6.83 -1.99 8.34
C LEU A 33 7.88 -1.04 8.93
N ALA A 34 7.44 0.01 9.65
CA ALA A 34 8.34 0.95 10.34
C ALA A 34 9.27 0.23 11.31
N ALA A 35 8.75 -0.73 12.10
CA ALA A 35 9.55 -1.52 13.03
C ALA A 35 10.61 -2.33 12.27
N ARG A 36 10.26 -2.94 11.15
CA ARG A 36 11.21 -3.72 10.35
C ARG A 36 12.30 -2.83 9.74
N LEU A 37 11.93 -1.69 9.16
CA LEU A 37 12.91 -0.74 8.61
C LEU A 37 13.84 -0.18 9.70
N SER A 38 13.32 0.05 10.91
CA SER A 38 14.12 0.46 12.06
C SER A 38 15.13 -0.61 12.48
N GLN A 39 14.74 -1.89 12.49
CA GLN A 39 15.65 -3.02 12.75
C GLN A 39 16.77 -3.13 11.70
N ASP A 40 16.52 -2.70 10.47
CA ASP A 40 17.52 -2.65 9.39
C ASP A 40 18.45 -1.41 9.49
N GLY A 41 18.29 -0.58 10.53
CA GLY A 41 19.14 0.57 10.80
C GLY A 41 18.66 1.90 10.25
N CYS A 42 17.44 1.99 9.72
CA CYS A 42 16.84 3.27 9.33
C CYS A 42 16.31 4.01 10.56
N ALA A 43 16.50 5.33 10.61
CA ALA A 43 15.83 6.20 11.57
C ALA A 43 14.41 6.49 11.03
N VAL A 44 13.45 5.66 11.39
CA VAL A 44 12.07 5.78 10.93
C VAL A 44 11.27 6.69 11.86
N ILE A 45 10.60 7.67 11.27
CA ILE A 45 9.49 8.40 11.89
C ILE A 45 8.23 7.92 11.20
N ALA A 46 7.24 7.53 11.98
CA ALA A 46 5.98 7.04 11.47
C ALA A 46 4.83 7.93 11.98
N ILE A 47 3.88 8.25 11.11
CA ILE A 47 2.69 9.01 11.50
C ILE A 47 1.42 8.28 11.09
N ASP A 48 0.38 8.44 11.90
CA ASP A 48 -0.98 8.00 11.60
C ASP A 48 -1.96 8.92 12.32
N SER A 49 -3.13 9.14 11.75
CA SER A 49 -4.19 9.92 12.40
C SER A 49 -4.92 9.11 13.48
N ASP A 50 -4.89 7.76 13.38
CA ASP A 50 -5.51 6.88 14.36
C ASP A 50 -4.62 6.65 15.58
N ARG A 51 -5.16 7.02 16.75
CA ARG A 51 -4.45 6.91 18.04
C ARG A 51 -4.13 5.48 18.44
N ASP A 52 -5.01 4.53 18.13
CA ASP A 52 -4.85 3.13 18.49
C ASP A 52 -3.77 2.46 17.64
N SER A 53 -3.74 2.76 16.35
CA SER A 53 -2.66 2.40 15.43
C SER A 53 -1.29 2.91 15.91
N VAL A 54 -1.21 4.20 16.26
CA VAL A 54 0.03 4.79 16.81
C VAL A 54 0.43 4.13 18.12
N ALA A 55 -0.53 3.84 19.01
CA ALA A 55 -0.24 3.12 20.25
C ALA A 55 0.29 1.70 19.99
N ALA A 56 -0.25 1.00 18.98
CA ALA A 56 0.25 -0.30 18.55
C ALA A 56 1.68 -0.21 17.98
N ALA A 57 1.94 0.76 17.10
CA ALA A 57 3.27 0.99 16.53
C ALA A 57 4.32 1.29 17.62
N ARG A 58 3.97 2.10 18.61
CA ARG A 58 4.86 2.39 19.76
C ARG A 58 5.20 1.14 20.58
N ARG A 59 4.25 0.19 20.75
CA ARG A 59 4.54 -1.09 21.41
C ARG A 59 5.56 -1.95 20.66
N LEU A 60 5.72 -1.73 19.34
CA LEU A 60 6.78 -2.35 18.54
C LEU A 60 8.11 -1.57 18.58
N GLY A 61 8.21 -0.53 19.40
CA GLY A 61 9.41 0.31 19.51
C GLY A 61 9.55 1.36 18.41
N VAL A 62 8.51 1.59 17.61
CA VAL A 62 8.51 2.59 16.52
C VAL A 62 8.38 3.99 17.11
N LYS A 63 9.13 4.94 16.57
CA LYS A 63 8.95 6.37 16.86
C LYS A 63 7.71 6.88 16.09
N ALA A 64 6.54 6.53 16.60
CA ALA A 64 5.26 6.86 15.98
C ALA A 64 4.62 8.09 16.65
N ARG A 65 3.94 8.94 15.85
CA ARG A 65 3.23 10.14 16.30
C ARG A 65 1.81 10.15 15.74
N VAL A 66 0.85 10.60 16.56
CA VAL A 66 -0.49 10.92 16.08
C VAL A 66 -0.40 12.24 15.33
N ALA A 67 -0.60 12.21 14.04
CA ALA A 67 -0.53 13.39 13.17
C ALA A 67 -1.31 13.15 11.87
N THR A 68 -1.76 14.26 11.28
CA THR A 68 -2.37 14.30 9.94
C THR A 68 -1.34 14.75 8.90
N TRP A 69 -1.51 14.26 7.69
CA TRP A 69 -0.75 14.70 6.53
C TRP A 69 -1.67 15.50 5.61
N PRO A 70 -1.25 16.66 5.04
CA PRO A 70 0.13 17.21 4.99
C PRO A 70 0.52 18.17 6.12
N ASP A 71 -0.15 18.21 7.25
CA ASP A 71 0.13 19.19 8.33
C ASP A 71 1.40 18.86 9.15
N PHE A 72 1.94 17.64 8.98
CA PHE A 72 3.11 17.20 9.71
C PHE A 72 4.41 17.63 9.05
N ASP A 73 5.34 18.20 9.82
CA ASP A 73 6.70 18.53 9.41
C ASP A 73 7.70 18.07 10.49
N ASP A 74 8.80 17.48 10.05
CA ASP A 74 9.93 17.09 10.89
C ASP A 74 11.26 17.19 10.11
N GLY A 75 11.35 18.12 9.16
CA GLY A 75 12.53 18.37 8.31
C GLY A 75 12.63 17.38 7.14
N HIS A 76 13.87 17.10 6.68
CA HIS A 76 14.06 16.34 5.44
C HIS A 76 14.32 14.85 5.68
N PHE A 77 13.92 14.04 4.70
CA PHE A 77 13.99 12.59 4.71
C PHE A 77 14.65 12.04 3.44
N ASP A 78 15.39 10.94 3.56
CA ASP A 78 15.93 10.21 2.40
C ASP A 78 14.82 9.44 1.65
N ALA A 79 13.76 9.07 2.36
CA ALA A 79 12.57 8.47 1.76
C ALA A 79 11.29 8.88 2.50
N VAL A 80 10.23 9.16 1.75
CA VAL A 80 8.86 9.33 2.22
C VAL A 80 8.03 8.19 1.67
N LEU A 81 7.36 7.44 2.54
CA LEU A 81 6.61 6.24 2.20
C LEU A 81 5.11 6.45 2.38
N PHE A 82 4.35 6.07 1.37
CA PHE A 82 2.90 5.90 1.45
C PHE A 82 2.56 4.45 1.14
N THR A 83 2.14 3.71 2.17
CA THR A 83 1.81 2.29 1.99
C THR A 83 0.33 2.07 2.23
N ARG A 84 -0.45 2.14 1.16
CA ARG A 84 -1.91 2.05 1.17
C ARG A 84 -2.57 3.19 1.98
N SER A 85 -2.04 4.38 1.86
CA SER A 85 -2.51 5.55 2.61
C SER A 85 -2.82 6.75 1.72
N LEU A 86 -2.08 6.93 0.62
CA LEU A 86 -2.17 8.15 -0.17
C LEU A 86 -3.55 8.32 -0.85
N HIS A 87 -4.22 7.20 -1.19
CA HIS A 87 -5.57 7.25 -1.76
C HIS A 87 -6.62 7.87 -0.83
N HIS A 88 -6.38 7.92 0.48
CA HIS A 88 -7.27 8.57 1.46
C HIS A 88 -6.89 10.02 1.80
N ILE A 89 -5.71 10.50 1.40
CA ILE A 89 -5.18 11.76 1.92
C ILE A 89 -5.57 12.92 1.00
N HIS A 90 -6.35 13.84 1.52
CA HIS A 90 -6.84 15.02 0.83
C HIS A 90 -6.26 16.32 1.41
N PRO A 91 -5.95 17.33 0.55
CA PRO A 91 -5.94 17.26 -0.91
C PRO A 91 -4.67 16.60 -1.47
N LEU A 92 -4.81 15.78 -2.52
CA LEU A 92 -3.70 14.99 -3.09
C LEU A 92 -2.51 15.86 -3.55
N HIS A 93 -2.78 17.00 -4.21
CA HIS A 93 -1.72 17.85 -4.74
C HIS A 93 -0.85 18.47 -3.65
N GLU A 94 -1.43 18.89 -2.52
CA GLU A 94 -0.69 19.39 -1.36
C GLU A 94 0.10 18.26 -0.69
N SER A 95 -0.51 17.09 -0.56
CA SER A 95 0.12 15.90 0.01
C SER A 95 1.38 15.48 -0.74
N VAL A 96 1.31 15.40 -2.07
CA VAL A 96 2.46 15.04 -2.90
C VAL A 96 3.50 16.15 -2.92
N LYS A 97 3.07 17.41 -3.01
CA LYS A 97 3.98 18.56 -2.99
C LYS A 97 4.74 18.61 -1.66
N HIS A 98 4.06 18.51 -0.53
CA HIS A 98 4.71 18.54 0.78
C HIS A 98 5.67 17.34 0.97
N ALA A 99 5.31 16.15 0.47
CA ALA A 99 6.22 15.01 0.49
C ALA A 99 7.49 15.27 -0.33
N ALA A 100 7.36 15.88 -1.51
CA ALA A 100 8.52 16.26 -2.32
C ALA A 100 9.38 17.34 -1.66
N ASP A 101 8.77 18.34 -1.03
CA ASP A 101 9.47 19.39 -0.29
C ASP A 101 10.19 18.84 0.95
N SER A 102 9.67 17.78 1.56
CA SER A 102 10.27 17.05 2.69
C SER A 102 11.40 16.10 2.28
N LEU A 103 11.73 15.96 0.99
CA LEU A 103 12.85 15.12 0.56
C LEU A 103 14.20 15.82 0.73
N ALA A 104 15.17 15.10 1.25
CA ALA A 104 16.58 15.44 1.14
C ALA A 104 17.05 15.33 -0.33
N ASP A 105 18.21 15.88 -0.66
CA ASP A 105 18.81 15.80 -2.00
C ASP A 105 19.02 14.34 -2.44
N GLY A 106 18.37 13.96 -3.54
CA GLY A 106 18.35 12.59 -4.04
C GLY A 106 17.44 11.64 -3.26
N GLY A 107 16.56 12.19 -2.42
CA GLY A 107 15.53 11.46 -1.72
C GLY A 107 14.42 10.97 -2.65
N ARG A 108 13.57 10.05 -2.15
CA ARG A 108 12.53 9.39 -2.92
C ARG A 108 11.19 9.39 -2.22
N ILE A 109 10.12 9.54 -2.98
CA ILE A 109 8.77 9.14 -2.56
C ILE A 109 8.55 7.72 -3.08
N ILE A 110 8.14 6.81 -2.20
CA ILE A 110 7.80 5.43 -2.54
C ILE A 110 6.35 5.20 -2.14
N VAL A 111 5.52 4.83 -3.12
CA VAL A 111 4.09 4.58 -2.92
C VAL A 111 3.78 3.14 -3.29
N GLU A 112 3.09 2.42 -2.42
CA GLU A 112 2.37 1.20 -2.75
C GLU A 112 0.90 1.43 -2.48
N ASP A 113 0.08 1.37 -3.52
CA ASP A 113 -1.35 1.63 -3.47
C ASP A 113 -2.10 0.72 -4.44
N PHE A 114 -3.36 1.00 -4.74
CA PHE A 114 -4.16 0.14 -5.61
C PHE A 114 -5.06 0.93 -6.57
N ALA A 115 -5.26 0.36 -7.75
CA ALA A 115 -6.11 0.92 -8.81
C ALA A 115 -7.50 0.26 -8.77
N TYR A 116 -8.33 0.62 -7.79
CA TYR A 116 -9.69 0.08 -7.67
C TYR A 116 -10.51 0.29 -8.95
N GLU A 117 -10.23 1.37 -9.66
CA GLU A 117 -10.85 1.74 -10.93
C GLU A 117 -10.55 0.79 -12.07
N SER A 118 -9.43 0.05 -11.98
CA SER A 118 -8.99 -0.91 -13.01
C SER A 118 -9.66 -2.28 -12.91
N ALA A 119 -10.38 -2.56 -11.82
CA ALA A 119 -11.06 -3.83 -11.66
C ALA A 119 -12.08 -4.09 -12.76
N ASP A 120 -12.10 -5.30 -13.30
CA ASP A 120 -13.09 -5.76 -14.28
C ASP A 120 -13.91 -6.94 -13.77
N GLU A 121 -15.02 -7.26 -14.46
CA GLU A 121 -15.90 -8.35 -14.06
C GLU A 121 -15.21 -9.72 -14.07
N LYS A 122 -14.29 -9.96 -15.00
CA LYS A 122 -13.55 -11.22 -15.12
C LYS A 122 -12.67 -11.43 -13.88
N THR A 123 -11.94 -10.41 -13.50
CA THR A 123 -11.07 -10.41 -12.32
C THR A 123 -11.88 -10.58 -11.03
N LEU A 124 -12.99 -9.85 -10.90
CA LEU A 124 -13.84 -9.96 -9.71
C LEU A 124 -14.51 -11.34 -9.62
N ARG A 125 -14.85 -12.00 -10.75
CA ARG A 125 -15.33 -13.39 -10.75
C ARG A 125 -14.25 -14.37 -10.27
N TRP A 126 -13.00 -14.19 -10.69
CA TRP A 126 -11.88 -14.96 -10.18
C TRP A 126 -11.73 -14.77 -8.67
N PHE A 127 -11.71 -13.52 -8.22
CA PHE A 127 -11.58 -13.17 -6.81
C PHE A 127 -12.70 -13.80 -5.95
N ALA A 128 -13.96 -13.69 -6.40
CA ALA A 128 -15.09 -14.35 -5.75
C ALA A 128 -14.93 -15.89 -5.70
N SER A 129 -14.35 -16.48 -6.73
CA SER A 129 -14.08 -17.93 -6.77
C SER A 129 -13.01 -18.33 -5.76
N ALA A 130 -11.95 -17.53 -5.62
CA ALA A 130 -10.90 -17.72 -4.61
C ALA A 130 -11.49 -17.68 -3.18
N ILE A 131 -12.36 -16.70 -2.89
CA ILE A 131 -13.05 -16.62 -1.60
C ILE A 131 -13.88 -17.88 -1.33
N ARG A 132 -14.73 -18.31 -2.29
CA ARG A 132 -15.57 -19.50 -2.15
C ARG A 132 -14.74 -20.77 -1.94
N PHE A 133 -13.60 -20.87 -2.62
CA PHE A 133 -12.68 -21.99 -2.45
C PHE A 133 -12.13 -22.06 -1.03
N LEU A 134 -11.71 -20.93 -0.47
CA LEU A 134 -11.23 -20.84 0.92
C LEU A 134 -12.33 -21.20 1.93
N GLN A 135 -13.56 -20.71 1.70
CA GLN A 135 -14.72 -21.05 2.52
C GLN A 135 -15.04 -22.55 2.48
N ALA A 136 -15.03 -23.16 1.28
CA ALA A 136 -15.25 -24.59 1.10
C ALA A 136 -14.14 -25.45 1.74
N ALA A 137 -12.92 -24.94 1.82
CA ALA A 137 -11.80 -25.58 2.52
C ALA A 137 -11.86 -25.41 4.05
N GLY A 138 -12.94 -24.84 4.59
CA GLY A 138 -13.11 -24.63 6.04
C GLY A 138 -12.26 -23.49 6.59
N LEU A 139 -11.62 -22.70 5.74
CA LEU A 139 -10.98 -21.46 6.12
C LEU A 139 -12.05 -20.39 6.16
N GLN A 140 -12.53 -20.07 7.35
CA GLN A 140 -13.56 -19.07 7.53
C GLN A 140 -13.02 -17.71 7.08
N VAL A 141 -13.60 -17.20 6.01
CA VAL A 141 -13.35 -15.84 5.54
C VAL A 141 -14.48 -14.99 6.11
N GLU A 142 -14.19 -14.29 7.19
CA GLU A 142 -15.12 -13.28 7.72
C GLU A 142 -15.07 -12.09 6.74
N GLY A 143 -16.07 -12.03 5.87
CA GLY A 143 -16.15 -10.97 4.87
C GLY A 143 -16.56 -9.65 5.51
N ASP A 144 -15.80 -8.60 5.23
CA ASP A 144 -16.29 -7.24 5.35
C ASP A 144 -17.43 -6.99 4.32
N GLU A 145 -18.00 -5.80 4.35
CA GLU A 145 -19.10 -5.43 3.45
C GLU A 145 -18.68 -5.54 1.98
N CYS A 146 -17.43 -5.23 1.64
CA CYS A 146 -16.90 -5.30 0.29
C CYS A 146 -16.85 -6.75 -0.21
N LEU A 147 -16.29 -7.68 0.58
CA LEU A 147 -16.21 -9.09 0.23
C LEU A 147 -17.60 -9.71 0.09
N ASN A 148 -18.53 -9.37 0.97
CA ASN A 148 -19.92 -9.86 0.89
C ASN A 148 -20.62 -9.39 -0.39
N LYS A 149 -20.43 -8.14 -0.79
CA LYS A 149 -20.95 -7.60 -2.06
C LYS A 149 -20.33 -8.30 -3.27
N VAL A 150 -19.03 -8.55 -3.28
CA VAL A 150 -18.34 -9.29 -4.36
C VAL A 150 -18.90 -10.72 -4.49
N LEU A 151 -19.28 -11.34 -3.38
CA LEU A 151 -19.86 -12.69 -3.37
C LEU A 151 -21.31 -12.76 -3.85
N SER A 152 -22.07 -11.68 -3.84
CA SER A 152 -23.52 -11.65 -4.08
C SER A 152 -23.93 -11.98 -5.51
N LYS A 153 -23.03 -12.08 -6.47
CA LYS A 153 -23.22 -12.40 -7.90
C LYS A 153 -24.03 -11.36 -8.71
N THR A 154 -24.69 -10.42 -8.08
CA THR A 154 -25.46 -9.38 -8.75
C THR A 154 -24.68 -8.08 -8.75
N GLU A 155 -24.45 -7.53 -9.95
CA GLU A 155 -23.79 -6.21 -10.12
C GLU A 155 -22.42 -6.08 -9.42
N THR A 156 -21.61 -7.14 -9.42
CA THR A 156 -20.35 -7.22 -8.69
C THR A 156 -19.42 -6.03 -8.98
N LEU A 157 -19.31 -5.60 -10.24
CA LEU A 157 -18.47 -4.47 -10.62
C LEU A 157 -19.05 -3.13 -10.12
N ASN A 158 -20.37 -2.96 -10.20
CA ASN A 158 -21.02 -1.76 -9.67
C ASN A 158 -20.87 -1.68 -8.15
N ALA A 159 -21.05 -2.79 -7.44
CA ALA A 159 -20.86 -2.86 -6.00
C ALA A 159 -19.41 -2.57 -5.60
N TRP A 160 -18.43 -3.10 -6.35
CA TRP A 160 -17.02 -2.79 -6.17
C TRP A 160 -16.75 -1.29 -6.33
N ARG A 161 -17.21 -0.69 -7.41
CA ARG A 161 -17.03 0.74 -7.68
C ARG A 161 -17.69 1.60 -6.61
N GLN A 162 -18.95 1.35 -6.29
CA GLN A 162 -19.67 2.10 -5.25
C GLN A 162 -18.99 2.07 -3.88
N ASN A 163 -18.26 0.99 -3.58
CA ASN A 163 -17.53 0.86 -2.32
C ASN A 163 -16.24 1.68 -2.28
N HIS A 164 -15.66 2.00 -3.44
CA HIS A 164 -14.35 2.64 -3.53
C HIS A 164 -14.41 4.08 -4.09
N GLU A 165 -15.38 4.41 -4.95
CA GLU A 165 -15.39 5.69 -5.69
C GLU A 165 -15.71 6.92 -4.85
N ARG A 166 -16.24 6.78 -3.63
CA ARG A 166 -16.82 7.94 -2.92
C ARG A 166 -15.80 8.87 -2.27
N GLU A 167 -14.61 8.38 -1.94
CA GLU A 167 -13.66 9.14 -1.12
C GLU A 167 -12.18 8.82 -1.44
N LEU A 168 -11.89 8.08 -2.50
CA LEU A 168 -10.52 7.65 -2.79
C LEU A 168 -9.98 8.30 -4.04
N HIS A 169 -8.70 8.68 -4.00
CA HIS A 169 -7.95 9.02 -5.20
C HIS A 169 -7.65 7.76 -6.01
N THR A 170 -7.83 7.83 -7.32
CA THR A 170 -7.43 6.76 -8.23
C THR A 170 -5.90 6.65 -8.32
N ALA A 171 -5.40 5.46 -8.64
CA ALA A 171 -3.98 5.28 -8.88
C ALA A 171 -3.47 6.11 -10.07
N ALA A 172 -4.33 6.37 -11.06
CA ALA A 172 -4.03 7.26 -12.18
C ALA A 172 -3.80 8.71 -11.73
N GLU A 173 -4.65 9.24 -10.83
CA GLU A 173 -4.48 10.58 -10.25
C GLU A 173 -3.21 10.68 -9.42
N ILE A 174 -2.93 9.66 -8.57
CA ILE A 174 -1.69 9.60 -7.79
C ILE A 174 -0.46 9.64 -8.71
N GLY A 175 -0.43 8.79 -9.74
CA GLY A 175 0.67 8.75 -10.70
C GLY A 175 0.86 10.07 -11.43
N ALA A 176 -0.24 10.68 -11.92
CA ALA A 176 -0.21 11.96 -12.60
C ALA A 176 0.27 13.10 -11.67
N GLN A 177 -0.09 13.07 -10.39
CA GLN A 177 0.35 14.07 -9.44
C GLN A 177 1.83 13.94 -9.09
N LEU A 178 2.35 12.71 -8.96
CA LEU A 178 3.78 12.46 -8.77
C LEU A 178 4.60 12.98 -9.96
N GLU A 179 4.13 12.74 -11.20
CA GLU A 179 4.79 13.20 -12.45
C GLU A 179 4.81 14.72 -12.62
N LYS A 180 3.85 15.44 -12.01
CA LYS A 180 3.85 16.92 -12.02
C LYS A 180 4.88 17.53 -11.11
N VAL A 181 5.22 16.83 -10.01
CA VAL A 181 6.02 17.39 -8.91
C VAL A 181 7.46 16.86 -8.95
N LEU A 182 7.67 15.65 -9.46
CA LEU A 182 8.94 14.96 -9.47
C LEU A 182 9.41 14.59 -10.87
N ASP A 183 10.72 14.56 -11.08
CA ASP A 183 11.31 14.47 -12.41
C ASP A 183 11.30 13.07 -13.02
N HIS A 184 11.33 12.04 -12.18
CA HIS A 184 11.40 10.65 -12.64
C HIS A 184 10.48 9.78 -11.79
N VAL A 185 9.50 9.16 -12.44
CA VAL A 185 8.53 8.29 -11.79
C VAL A 185 8.57 6.91 -12.44
N ILE A 186 9.01 5.92 -11.67
CA ILE A 186 8.89 4.50 -12.04
C ILE A 186 7.48 4.05 -11.62
N LYS A 187 6.80 3.35 -12.53
CA LYS A 187 5.47 2.76 -12.29
C LYS A 187 5.56 1.25 -12.46
N ASP A 188 4.96 0.51 -11.56
CA ASP A 188 4.93 -0.96 -11.58
C ASP A 188 3.55 -1.46 -11.14
N GLU A 189 3.14 -2.60 -11.66
CA GLU A 189 1.93 -3.31 -11.25
C GLU A 189 2.29 -4.45 -10.29
N ALA A 190 1.37 -4.76 -9.39
CA ALA A 190 1.62 -5.80 -8.40
C ALA A 190 0.31 -6.51 -7.99
N PRO A 191 0.39 -7.73 -7.48
CA PRO A 191 -0.72 -8.38 -6.79
C PRO A 191 -1.24 -7.53 -5.63
N TYR A 192 -2.56 -7.54 -5.44
CA TYR A 192 -3.19 -6.79 -4.34
C TYR A 192 -4.43 -7.47 -3.75
N TYR A 193 -5.21 -8.24 -4.54
CA TYR A 193 -6.44 -8.91 -4.07
C TYR A 193 -6.18 -9.83 -2.87
N PHE A 194 -5.00 -10.46 -2.81
CA PHE A 194 -4.59 -11.28 -1.66
C PHE A 194 -4.67 -10.52 -0.33
N ARG A 195 -4.55 -9.19 -0.32
CA ARG A 195 -4.61 -8.35 0.89
C ARG A 195 -6.00 -8.32 1.50
N TYR A 196 -7.03 -8.29 0.68
CA TYR A 196 -8.42 -8.42 1.14
C TYR A 196 -8.63 -9.78 1.82
N LEU A 197 -8.09 -10.85 1.23
CA LEU A 197 -8.18 -12.20 1.78
C LEU A 197 -7.31 -12.35 3.04
N ALA A 198 -6.15 -11.74 3.08
CA ALA A 198 -5.25 -11.79 4.24
C ALA A 198 -5.91 -11.25 5.53
N GLY A 199 -6.74 -10.22 5.42
CA GLY A 199 -7.51 -9.67 6.55
C GLY A 199 -8.68 -10.56 6.98
N ALA A 200 -9.24 -11.33 6.06
CA ALA A 200 -10.45 -12.11 6.25
C ALA A 200 -10.20 -13.57 6.70
N ILE A 201 -9.02 -14.12 6.41
CA ILE A 201 -8.68 -15.50 6.82
C ILE A 201 -8.47 -15.55 8.33
N VAL A 202 -9.21 -16.42 8.99
CA VAL A 202 -9.02 -16.68 10.44
C VAL A 202 -7.59 -17.11 10.71
N ALA A 203 -7.02 -16.63 11.81
CA ALA A 203 -5.65 -16.91 12.20
C ALA A 203 -5.39 -18.41 12.33
N THR A 204 -4.58 -18.95 11.44
CA THR A 204 -4.09 -20.33 11.46
C THR A 204 -2.58 -20.33 11.27
N GLU A 205 -1.90 -21.40 11.67
CA GLU A 205 -0.47 -21.56 11.40
C GLU A 205 -0.13 -21.52 9.90
N LYS A 206 -1.10 -21.83 9.05
CA LYS A 206 -0.95 -21.86 7.57
C LYS A 206 -1.31 -20.53 6.88
N ARG A 207 -1.79 -19.52 7.64
CA ARG A 207 -2.29 -18.26 7.06
C ARG A 207 -1.29 -17.64 6.09
N ASP A 208 -0.06 -17.44 6.50
CA ASP A 208 0.96 -16.79 5.65
C ASP A 208 1.32 -17.63 4.41
N ALA A 209 1.25 -18.96 4.49
CA ALA A 209 1.44 -19.83 3.32
C ALA A 209 0.29 -19.71 2.34
N ILE A 210 -0.95 -19.64 2.83
CA ILE A 210 -2.15 -19.46 2.00
C ILE A 210 -2.13 -18.09 1.32
N VAL A 211 -1.86 -17.03 2.08
CA VAL A 211 -1.81 -15.66 1.55
C VAL A 211 -0.70 -15.52 0.49
N ARG A 212 0.44 -16.17 0.70
CA ARG A 212 1.53 -16.24 -0.28
C ARG A 212 1.08 -16.93 -1.57
N ALA A 213 0.48 -18.11 -1.46
CA ALA A 213 0.02 -18.86 -2.62
C ALA A 213 -1.04 -18.08 -3.43
N LEU A 214 -1.92 -17.34 -2.76
CA LEU A 214 -2.86 -16.44 -3.42
C LEU A 214 -2.17 -15.29 -4.14
N ALA A 215 -1.16 -14.66 -3.53
CA ALA A 215 -0.39 -13.59 -4.15
C ALA A 215 0.41 -14.09 -5.37
N GLU A 216 0.99 -15.30 -5.30
CA GLU A 216 1.70 -15.95 -6.40
C GLU A 216 0.73 -16.27 -7.54
N GLN A 217 -0.43 -16.87 -7.25
CA GLN A 217 -1.47 -17.13 -8.25
C GLN A 217 -1.97 -15.82 -8.92
N GLU A 218 -2.20 -14.77 -8.13
CA GLU A 218 -2.60 -13.45 -8.66
C GLU A 218 -1.54 -12.91 -9.61
N ALA A 219 -0.24 -13.02 -9.25
CA ALA A 219 0.86 -12.57 -10.08
C ALA A 219 0.91 -13.31 -11.42
N ASP A 220 0.79 -14.64 -11.40
CA ASP A 220 0.83 -15.47 -12.59
C ASP A 220 -0.34 -15.17 -13.54
N LEU A 221 -1.55 -15.06 -13.00
CA LEU A 221 -2.75 -14.73 -13.78
C LEU A 221 -2.74 -13.29 -14.33
N ALA A 222 -2.13 -12.36 -13.61
CA ALA A 222 -1.95 -11.00 -14.11
C ALA A 222 -0.89 -10.95 -15.22
N ALA A 223 0.20 -11.71 -15.09
CA ALA A 223 1.28 -11.75 -16.07
C ALA A 223 0.83 -12.33 -17.42
N ASP A 224 -0.10 -13.29 -17.44
CA ASP A 224 -0.67 -13.84 -18.65
C ASP A 224 -1.91 -13.08 -19.18
N GLY A 225 -2.32 -12.01 -18.51
CA GLY A 225 -3.50 -11.20 -18.88
C GLY A 225 -4.84 -11.87 -18.56
N SER A 226 -4.85 -12.91 -17.75
CA SER A 226 -6.08 -13.58 -17.33
C SER A 226 -6.89 -12.73 -16.35
N ILE A 227 -6.23 -11.92 -15.54
CA ILE A 227 -6.84 -10.93 -14.64
C ILE A 227 -6.09 -9.61 -14.71
N VAL A 228 -6.70 -8.55 -14.15
CA VAL A 228 -6.05 -7.25 -14.00
C VAL A 228 -5.36 -7.19 -12.63
N ALA A 229 -4.05 -6.89 -12.61
CA ALA A 229 -3.35 -6.58 -11.37
C ALA A 229 -3.92 -5.28 -10.77
N LEU A 230 -4.30 -5.33 -9.49
CA LEU A 230 -4.87 -4.17 -8.81
C LEU A 230 -3.81 -3.27 -8.17
N GLY A 231 -2.72 -3.85 -7.67
CA GLY A 231 -1.66 -3.10 -7.02
C GLY A 231 -0.94 -2.15 -7.97
N ARG A 232 -0.62 -0.96 -7.46
CA ARG A 232 0.18 0.06 -8.15
C ARG A 232 1.31 0.51 -7.25
N ARG A 233 2.48 0.56 -7.83
CA ARG A 233 3.71 0.96 -7.16
C ARG A 233 4.34 2.10 -7.90
N PHE A 234 4.72 3.13 -7.16
CA PHE A 234 5.38 4.31 -7.72
C PHE A 234 6.65 4.57 -6.93
N VAL A 235 7.72 4.88 -7.64
CA VAL A 235 8.96 5.38 -7.04
C VAL A 235 9.33 6.66 -7.78
N ALA A 236 9.29 7.76 -7.07
CA ALA A 236 9.52 9.08 -7.62
C ALA A 236 10.75 9.72 -6.97
N GLU A 237 11.66 10.26 -7.78
CA GLU A 237 12.92 10.84 -7.34
C GLU A 237 12.95 12.34 -7.58
N ARG A 238 13.50 13.08 -6.60
CA ARG A 238 13.89 14.47 -6.79
C ARG A 238 15.27 14.51 -7.43
N ARG A 239 15.40 15.16 -8.61
CA ARG A 239 16.71 15.37 -9.24
C ARG A 239 17.62 16.16 -8.31
N ARG A 240 18.86 15.71 -8.19
CA ARG A 240 19.91 16.56 -7.63
C ARG A 240 20.09 17.77 -8.55
N PRO A 241 20.15 19.00 -8.04
CA PRO A 241 20.59 20.10 -8.85
C PRO A 241 21.95 19.71 -9.45
N ARG A 242 22.10 19.86 -10.77
CA ARG A 242 23.40 19.64 -11.42
C ARG A 242 24.37 20.62 -10.77
N SER A 243 25.38 20.11 -10.08
CA SER A 243 26.53 20.89 -9.63
C SER A 243 27.10 21.61 -10.86
N LYS A 244 27.04 22.95 -10.84
CA LYS A 244 27.72 23.80 -11.82
C LYS A 244 29.22 23.68 -11.64
#